data_ad7b8fec7ed909b09cb490dadbfbcd6e
#
_entry.id   ad7b8fec7ed909b09cb490dadbfbcd6e
#
_cell.length_a   1.000
_cell.length_b   1.000
_cell.length_c   1.000
_cell.angle_alpha   90.00
_cell.angle_beta   90.00
_cell.angle_gamma   90.00
#
_symmetry.space_group_name_H-M   'P 1'
#
loop_
_entity.id
_entity.type
_entity.pdbx_description
1 polymer ?
#
loop_
_entity_poly.entity_id
_entity_poly.type
_entity_poly.pdbx_seq_one_letter_code
_entity_poly.pdbx_strand_id
1 'polypeptide(L)'
;LSGWANDMIRRANPEIVYRMAHALRQELSDRENPCELVCLVRMRPELKTIDAPDALYTVFDRPSSPGNLGTVIRSADAFGCRSVLTTGHGADLYDPQCIRASIGTLFHVSHAALGSCDEALKFLDALPERPLVLGTSAHGTVNIDEVDLTGPVALIIGNETFGLSKAWKERCDVLARIPIFGAASSLNVGCATSICLYEIARQRANGKK
;
A
#
# COMPACT_ATOMS: atom_id res chain seq x y z
N LEU A 1 1.95 -30.40 15.35
CA LEU A 1 1.37 -29.52 14.34
C LEU A 1 -0.11 -29.83 14.16
N SER A 2 -0.94 -28.81 14.01
CA SER A 2 -2.36 -28.94 13.67
C SER A 2 -2.55 -29.52 12.25
N GLY A 3 -3.77 -29.96 11.93
CA GLY A 3 -4.12 -30.37 10.58
C GLY A 3 -3.92 -29.23 9.57
N TRP A 4 -4.25 -27.99 9.97
CA TRP A 4 -4.00 -26.79 9.17
C TRP A 4 -2.51 -26.60 8.84
N ALA A 5 -1.63 -26.68 9.84
CA ALA A 5 -0.20 -26.50 9.64
C ALA A 5 0.41 -27.55 8.70
N ASN A 6 0.00 -28.80 8.85
CA ASN A 6 0.42 -29.87 7.95
C ASN A 6 -0.07 -29.65 6.51
N ASP A 7 -1.29 -29.13 6.34
CA ASP A 7 -1.85 -28.81 5.02
C ASP A 7 -1.10 -27.64 4.36
N MET A 8 -0.77 -26.59 5.13
CA MET A 8 0.01 -25.47 4.64
C MET A 8 1.40 -25.87 4.18
N ILE A 9 2.11 -26.72 4.94
CA ILE A 9 3.42 -27.24 4.54
C ILE A 9 3.32 -28.01 3.22
N ARG A 10 2.30 -28.84 3.09
CA ARG A 10 2.05 -29.61 1.86
C ARG A 10 1.81 -28.71 0.64
N ARG A 11 0.97 -27.68 0.79
CA ARG A 11 0.64 -26.72 -0.29
C ARG A 11 1.81 -25.85 -0.67
N ALA A 12 2.55 -25.34 0.31
CA ALA A 12 3.69 -24.47 0.09
C ALA A 12 4.87 -25.20 -0.56
N ASN A 13 4.96 -26.52 -0.37
CA ASN A 13 6.06 -27.36 -0.88
C ASN A 13 7.45 -26.70 -0.65
N PRO A 14 7.82 -26.37 0.59
CA PRO A 14 9.05 -25.64 0.88
C PRO A 14 10.29 -26.47 0.55
N GLU A 15 11.39 -25.81 0.21
CA GLU A 15 12.68 -26.45 -0.04
C GLU A 15 13.18 -27.24 1.17
N ILE A 16 12.98 -26.68 2.38
CA ILE A 16 13.45 -27.28 3.64
C ILE A 16 12.38 -27.09 4.73
N VAL A 17 12.19 -28.11 5.56
CA VAL A 17 11.35 -28.06 6.74
C VAL A 17 12.17 -28.41 7.97
N TYR A 18 12.26 -27.48 8.91
CA TYR A 18 12.89 -27.70 10.21
C TYR A 18 11.85 -27.91 11.30
N ARG A 19 12.12 -28.81 12.22
CA ARG A 19 11.40 -28.92 13.50
C ARG A 19 12.18 -28.16 14.56
N MET A 20 11.51 -27.27 15.28
CA MET A 20 12.15 -26.50 16.35
C MET A 20 11.45 -26.70 17.69
N ALA A 21 12.22 -26.55 18.77
CA ALA A 21 11.69 -26.56 20.14
C ALA A 21 10.75 -25.37 20.38
N HIS A 22 9.77 -25.57 21.27
CA HIS A 22 8.81 -24.52 21.64
C HIS A 22 9.49 -23.26 22.18
N ALA A 23 10.52 -23.40 23.01
CA ALA A 23 11.27 -22.27 23.57
C ALA A 23 11.91 -21.40 22.47
N LEU A 24 12.56 -22.03 21.47
CA LEU A 24 13.15 -21.30 20.35
C LEU A 24 12.10 -20.58 19.51
N ARG A 25 10.93 -21.17 19.35
CA ARG A 25 9.81 -20.54 18.62
C ARG A 25 9.28 -19.30 19.37
N GLN A 26 9.28 -19.32 20.71
CA GLN A 26 8.92 -18.16 21.51
C GLN A 26 9.92 -17.02 21.36
N GLU A 27 11.22 -17.33 21.31
CA GLU A 27 12.27 -16.32 21.10
C GLU A 27 12.20 -15.67 19.73
N LEU A 28 11.76 -16.42 18.70
CA LEU A 28 11.60 -15.93 17.32
C LEU A 28 10.30 -15.17 17.09
N SER A 29 9.41 -15.11 18.07
CA SER A 29 8.09 -14.52 17.91
C SER A 29 7.87 -13.36 18.90
N ASP A 30 7.41 -12.22 18.40
CA ASP A 30 6.97 -11.08 19.20
C ASP A 30 5.60 -11.30 19.86
N ARG A 31 5.01 -12.50 19.72
CA ARG A 31 3.67 -12.82 20.20
C ARG A 31 3.73 -13.63 21.47
N GLU A 32 2.84 -13.35 22.43
CA GLU A 32 2.61 -14.19 23.60
C GLU A 32 2.27 -15.65 23.19
N ASN A 33 1.47 -15.80 22.13
CA ASN A 33 1.13 -17.09 21.53
C ASN A 33 1.72 -17.17 20.11
N PRO A 34 2.94 -17.71 19.95
CA PRO A 34 3.59 -17.84 18.66
C PRO A 34 2.85 -18.79 17.72
N CYS A 35 2.84 -18.45 16.44
CA CYS A 35 2.26 -19.32 15.40
C CYS A 35 2.98 -20.67 15.33
N GLU A 36 2.29 -21.73 14.94
CA GLU A 36 2.87 -23.06 14.76
C GLU A 36 3.94 -23.10 13.65
N LEU A 37 3.82 -22.23 12.66
CA LEU A 37 4.72 -22.13 11.50
C LEU A 37 5.45 -20.80 11.51
N VAL A 38 6.74 -20.85 11.22
CA VAL A 38 7.58 -19.69 10.87
C VAL A 38 8.11 -19.95 9.47
N CYS A 39 7.93 -18.99 8.57
CA CYS A 39 8.34 -19.13 7.18
C CYS A 39 9.45 -18.15 6.84
N LEU A 40 10.52 -18.64 6.21
CA LEU A 40 11.51 -17.84 5.54
C LEU A 40 11.15 -17.79 4.06
N VAL A 41 10.99 -16.58 3.52
CA VAL A 41 10.55 -16.37 2.14
C VAL A 41 11.55 -15.45 1.43
N ARG A 42 11.90 -15.76 0.19
CA ARG A 42 12.71 -14.86 -0.64
C ARG A 42 11.91 -13.60 -0.93
N MET A 43 12.50 -12.44 -0.68
CA MET A 43 11.90 -11.16 -1.07
C MET A 43 11.75 -11.10 -2.60
N ARG A 44 10.67 -10.48 -3.07
CA ARG A 44 10.46 -10.22 -4.50
C ARG A 44 11.23 -8.96 -4.89
N PRO A 45 12.22 -9.03 -5.78
CA PRO A 45 13.11 -7.90 -6.04
C PRO A 45 12.53 -6.88 -7.02
N GLU A 46 11.40 -7.12 -7.68
CA GLU A 46 11.02 -6.33 -8.85
C GLU A 46 9.60 -5.78 -8.79
N LEU A 47 9.53 -4.47 -9.07
CA LEU A 47 8.30 -3.79 -9.43
C LEU A 47 7.88 -4.25 -10.84
N LYS A 48 6.75 -4.92 -10.97
CA LYS A 48 6.20 -5.26 -12.28
C LYS A 48 5.41 -4.06 -12.81
N THR A 49 5.82 -3.53 -13.95
CA THR A 49 4.96 -2.65 -14.75
C THR A 49 3.75 -3.46 -15.22
N ILE A 50 2.57 -2.94 -15.00
CA ILE A 50 1.32 -3.58 -15.44
C ILE A 50 0.66 -2.61 -16.39
N ASP A 51 0.62 -3.00 -17.65
CA ASP A 51 -0.08 -2.29 -18.69
C ASP A 51 -1.58 -2.62 -18.58
N ALA A 52 -2.36 -1.66 -18.11
CA ALA A 52 -3.82 -1.78 -18.03
C ALA A 52 -4.45 -0.39 -18.15
N PRO A 53 -5.50 -0.24 -18.97
CA PRO A 53 -6.11 1.07 -19.23
C PRO A 53 -6.79 1.71 -18.01
N ASP A 54 -7.04 0.93 -16.97
CA ASP A 54 -7.61 1.39 -15.70
C ASP A 54 -6.63 1.19 -14.53
N ALA A 55 -5.31 1.27 -14.80
CA ALA A 55 -4.30 1.02 -13.78
C ALA A 55 -4.42 1.98 -12.59
N LEU A 56 -4.34 1.41 -11.39
CA LEU A 56 -4.37 2.15 -10.14
C LEU A 56 -3.08 1.89 -9.38
N TYR A 57 -2.39 2.96 -9.04
CA TYR A 57 -1.16 2.96 -8.26
C TYR A 57 -1.38 3.72 -6.96
N THR A 58 -0.77 3.28 -5.89
CA THR A 58 -0.72 4.02 -4.63
C THR A 58 0.74 4.36 -4.34
N VAL A 59 1.02 5.62 -4.09
CA VAL A 59 2.36 6.10 -3.71
C VAL A 59 2.29 6.69 -2.31
N PHE A 60 3.03 6.14 -1.37
CA PHE A 60 3.08 6.63 0.00
C PHE A 60 4.40 7.38 0.22
N ASP A 61 4.29 8.71 0.35
CA ASP A 61 5.42 9.60 0.56
C ASP A 61 5.92 9.54 1.99
N ARG A 62 7.11 8.98 2.20
CA ARG A 62 7.81 8.89 3.49
C ARG A 62 6.95 8.29 4.61
N PRO A 63 6.41 7.06 4.46
CA PRO A 63 5.63 6.42 5.53
C PRO A 63 6.46 6.33 6.82
N SER A 64 5.92 6.79 7.95
CA SER A 64 6.64 6.73 9.24
C SER A 64 6.24 5.50 10.07
N SER A 65 5.02 5.02 9.92
CA SER A 65 4.48 3.89 10.66
C SER A 65 4.38 2.63 9.79
N PRO A 66 5.10 1.54 10.15
CA PRO A 66 4.95 0.27 9.43
C PRO A 66 3.51 -0.27 9.49
N GLY A 67 2.79 -0.06 10.59
CA GLY A 67 1.40 -0.46 10.73
C GLY A 67 0.46 0.27 9.76
N ASN A 68 0.66 1.58 9.58
CA ASN A 68 -0.09 2.36 8.60
C ASN A 68 0.26 1.92 7.16
N LEU A 69 1.54 1.70 6.88
CA LEU A 69 1.99 1.20 5.58
C LEU A 69 1.32 -0.14 5.24
N GLY A 70 1.29 -1.09 6.17
CA GLY A 70 0.60 -2.36 5.98
C GLY A 70 -0.91 -2.19 5.77
N THR A 71 -1.55 -1.25 6.48
CA THR A 71 -2.98 -0.92 6.29
C THR A 71 -3.25 -0.34 4.91
N VAL A 72 -2.37 0.54 4.42
CA VAL A 72 -2.44 1.10 3.06
C VAL A 72 -2.31 -0.02 2.01
N ILE A 73 -1.35 -0.92 2.16
CA ILE A 73 -1.15 -2.07 1.26
C ILE A 73 -2.40 -2.95 1.22
N ARG A 74 -2.99 -3.24 2.38
CA ARG A 74 -4.22 -4.02 2.48
C ARG A 74 -5.39 -3.35 1.76
N SER A 75 -5.55 -2.03 1.93
CA SER A 75 -6.59 -1.28 1.25
C SER A 75 -6.36 -1.22 -0.26
N ALA A 76 -5.11 -1.03 -0.68
CA ALA A 76 -4.70 -1.05 -2.08
C ALA A 76 -5.07 -2.37 -2.77
N ASP A 77 -4.76 -3.51 -2.13
CA ASP A 77 -5.14 -4.83 -2.62
C ASP A 77 -6.67 -4.98 -2.74
N ALA A 78 -7.40 -4.60 -1.68
CA ALA A 78 -8.86 -4.72 -1.65
C ALA A 78 -9.58 -3.95 -2.77
N PHE A 79 -9.01 -2.83 -3.23
CA PHE A 79 -9.55 -2.01 -4.31
C PHE A 79 -8.87 -2.25 -5.68
N GLY A 80 -8.10 -3.33 -5.81
CA GLY A 80 -7.50 -3.71 -7.09
C GLY A 80 -6.35 -2.82 -7.55
N CYS A 81 -5.68 -2.14 -6.63
CA CYS A 81 -4.47 -1.38 -6.91
C CYS A 81 -3.37 -2.32 -7.43
N ARG A 82 -2.72 -1.92 -8.50
CA ARG A 82 -1.70 -2.74 -9.18
C ARG A 82 -0.38 -2.74 -8.44
N SER A 83 0.00 -1.59 -7.89
CA SER A 83 1.28 -1.44 -7.20
C SER A 83 1.19 -0.43 -6.06
N VAL A 84 1.91 -0.72 -4.99
CA VAL A 84 2.16 0.22 -3.89
C VAL A 84 3.62 0.61 -3.91
N LEU A 85 3.88 1.90 -4.07
CA LEU A 85 5.20 2.49 -4.08
C LEU A 85 5.39 3.28 -2.78
N THR A 86 6.59 3.26 -2.21
CA THR A 86 6.98 4.21 -1.18
C THR A 86 8.07 5.13 -1.72
N THR A 87 8.10 6.39 -1.27
CA THR A 87 9.15 7.34 -1.66
C THR A 87 9.87 7.92 -0.46
N GLY A 88 11.15 8.19 -0.65
CA GLY A 88 12.02 8.76 0.38
C GLY A 88 12.31 7.79 1.53
N HIS A 89 12.87 8.33 2.62
CA HIS A 89 13.11 7.56 3.83
C HIS A 89 11.82 7.32 4.59
N GLY A 90 11.54 6.05 4.91
CA GLY A 90 10.32 5.68 5.63
C GLY A 90 10.37 4.27 6.18
N ALA A 91 9.22 3.78 6.62
CA ALA A 91 9.06 2.42 7.13
C ALA A 91 9.41 1.39 6.07
N ASP A 92 10.04 0.30 6.51
CA ASP A 92 10.35 -0.84 5.65
C ASP A 92 9.06 -1.62 5.33
N LEU A 93 8.89 -1.95 4.06
CA LEU A 93 7.80 -2.79 3.56
C LEU A 93 7.80 -4.18 4.22
N TYR A 94 8.98 -4.69 4.55
CA TYR A 94 9.16 -6.02 5.18
C TYR A 94 9.26 -5.96 6.71
N ASP A 95 9.03 -4.80 7.32
CA ASP A 95 8.91 -4.71 8.77
C ASP A 95 7.81 -5.66 9.27
N PRO A 96 8.04 -6.44 10.35
CA PRO A 96 7.06 -7.38 10.89
C PRO A 96 5.69 -6.75 11.18
N GLN A 97 5.64 -5.48 11.60
CA GLN A 97 4.38 -4.77 11.83
C GLN A 97 3.66 -4.46 10.51
N CYS A 98 4.40 -4.11 9.43
CA CYS A 98 3.84 -3.90 8.10
C CYS A 98 3.27 -5.21 7.54
N ILE A 99 4.03 -6.30 7.60
CA ILE A 99 3.58 -7.63 7.17
C ILE A 99 2.30 -8.03 7.92
N ARG A 100 2.27 -7.83 9.23
CA ARG A 100 1.10 -8.15 10.06
C ARG A 100 -0.11 -7.31 9.73
N ALA A 101 0.06 -5.99 9.58
CA ALA A 101 -1.03 -5.07 9.28
C ALA A 101 -1.59 -5.28 7.87
N SER A 102 -0.76 -5.70 6.92
CA SER A 102 -1.18 -6.06 5.56
C SER A 102 -1.95 -7.37 5.48
N ILE A 103 -1.97 -8.20 6.57
CA ILE A 103 -2.58 -9.55 6.59
C ILE A 103 -2.17 -10.45 5.41
N GLY A 104 -0.95 -10.27 4.92
CA GLY A 104 -0.37 -11.05 3.83
C GLY A 104 -0.57 -10.47 2.43
N THR A 105 -1.37 -9.41 2.25
CA THR A 105 -1.57 -8.78 0.94
C THR A 105 -0.29 -8.14 0.39
N LEU A 106 0.69 -7.82 1.24
CA LEU A 106 2.03 -7.42 0.82
C LEU A 106 2.65 -8.41 -0.20
N PHE A 107 2.40 -9.70 -0.04
CA PHE A 107 2.94 -10.74 -0.93
C PHE A 107 2.11 -10.92 -2.22
N HIS A 108 0.96 -10.27 -2.30
CA HIS A 108 0.05 -10.30 -3.45
C HIS A 108 0.21 -9.06 -4.34
N VAL A 109 0.29 -7.88 -3.75
CA VAL A 109 0.44 -6.60 -4.46
C VAL A 109 1.89 -6.40 -4.88
N SER A 110 2.11 -5.91 -6.10
CA SER A 110 3.44 -5.44 -6.52
C SER A 110 3.84 -4.23 -5.68
N HIS A 111 5.10 -4.17 -5.25
CA HIS A 111 5.56 -3.06 -4.39
C HIS A 111 7.04 -2.75 -4.61
N ALA A 112 7.40 -1.49 -4.40
CA ALA A 112 8.80 -1.06 -4.39
C ALA A 112 9.01 0.16 -3.49
N ALA A 113 10.21 0.26 -2.92
CA ALA A 113 10.70 1.46 -2.29
C ALA A 113 11.56 2.25 -3.30
N LEU A 114 11.21 3.50 -3.53
CA LEU A 114 11.89 4.42 -4.44
C LEU A 114 12.55 5.54 -3.62
N GLY A 115 13.71 6.00 -4.06
CA GLY A 115 14.50 6.98 -3.32
C GLY A 115 13.86 8.37 -3.26
N SER A 116 13.01 8.73 -4.23
CA SER A 116 12.48 10.09 -4.34
C SER A 116 11.17 10.18 -5.11
N CYS A 117 10.52 11.35 -5.00
CA CYS A 117 9.41 11.76 -5.86
C CYS A 117 9.79 11.69 -7.35
N ASP A 118 11.01 12.12 -7.71
CA ASP A 118 11.47 12.13 -9.10
C ASP A 118 11.59 10.72 -9.68
N GLU A 119 12.04 9.73 -8.88
CA GLU A 119 12.08 8.33 -9.31
C GLU A 119 10.67 7.76 -9.52
N ALA A 120 9.75 8.09 -8.62
CA ALA A 120 8.36 7.65 -8.75
C ALA A 120 7.70 8.28 -10.00
N LEU A 121 7.92 9.56 -10.26
CA LEU A 121 7.40 10.22 -11.46
C LEU A 121 8.00 9.64 -12.73
N LYS A 122 9.31 9.38 -12.78
CA LYS A 122 9.94 8.69 -13.92
C LYS A 122 9.30 7.32 -14.19
N PHE A 123 8.97 6.57 -13.13
CA PHE A 123 8.26 5.30 -13.27
C PHE A 123 6.86 5.52 -13.85
N LEU A 124 6.08 6.48 -13.32
CA LEU A 124 4.71 6.77 -13.76
C LEU A 124 4.66 7.32 -15.18
N ASP A 125 5.62 8.18 -15.55
CA ASP A 125 5.73 8.78 -16.89
C ASP A 125 6.19 7.77 -17.96
N ALA A 126 6.85 6.68 -17.55
CA ALA A 126 7.27 5.60 -18.44
C ALA A 126 6.16 4.57 -18.72
N LEU A 127 5.00 4.69 -18.07
CA LEU A 127 3.86 3.81 -18.33
C LEU A 127 3.23 4.11 -19.70
N PRO A 128 2.66 3.11 -20.38
CA PRO A 128 2.01 3.30 -21.69
C PRO A 128 0.93 4.39 -21.69
N GLU A 129 0.18 4.48 -20.60
CA GLU A 129 -0.75 5.56 -20.35
C GLU A 129 -0.39 6.21 -18.99
N ARG A 130 -0.02 7.50 -19.04
CA ARG A 130 0.36 8.25 -17.86
C ARG A 130 -0.85 8.42 -16.94
N PRO A 131 -0.79 7.96 -15.68
CA PRO A 131 -1.90 8.13 -14.76
C PRO A 131 -2.04 9.58 -14.30
N LEU A 132 -3.25 9.98 -13.94
CA LEU A 132 -3.50 11.20 -13.17
C LEU A 132 -2.77 11.11 -11.82
N VAL A 133 -1.85 12.02 -11.56
CA VAL A 133 -1.12 12.11 -10.29
C VAL A 133 -1.98 12.86 -9.28
N LEU A 134 -2.76 12.12 -8.49
CA LEU A 134 -3.73 12.64 -7.52
C LEU A 134 -3.13 12.70 -6.12
N GLY A 135 -2.75 13.89 -5.66
CA GLY A 135 -2.29 14.10 -4.29
C GLY A 135 -3.46 14.27 -3.31
N THR A 136 -3.31 13.74 -2.09
CA THR A 136 -4.31 13.90 -1.04
C THR A 136 -3.82 14.85 0.05
N SER A 137 -4.63 15.83 0.41
CA SER A 137 -4.31 16.82 1.44
C SER A 137 -5.59 17.37 2.07
N ALA A 138 -5.59 17.62 3.38
CA ALA A 138 -6.68 18.33 4.04
C ALA A 138 -6.89 19.76 3.46
N HIS A 139 -5.86 20.31 2.84
CA HIS A 139 -5.88 21.62 2.18
C HIS A 139 -5.99 21.49 0.65
N GLY A 140 -6.51 20.38 0.14
CA GLY A 140 -6.76 20.19 -1.29
C GLY A 140 -7.73 21.25 -1.84
N THR A 141 -7.54 21.60 -3.11
CA THR A 141 -8.32 22.66 -3.79
C THR A 141 -9.69 22.19 -4.24
N VAL A 142 -9.84 20.88 -4.44
CA VAL A 142 -11.09 20.23 -4.90
C VAL A 142 -11.48 19.10 -3.97
N ASN A 143 -12.75 18.75 -3.91
CA ASN A 143 -13.17 17.53 -3.23
C ASN A 143 -12.88 16.31 -4.11
N ILE A 144 -12.56 15.17 -3.50
CA ILE A 144 -12.16 13.99 -4.25
C ILE A 144 -13.29 13.45 -5.17
N ASP A 145 -14.53 13.64 -4.79
CA ASP A 145 -15.71 13.24 -5.56
C ASP A 145 -16.00 14.15 -6.78
N GLU A 146 -15.35 15.33 -6.85
CA GLU A 146 -15.44 16.26 -7.97
C GLU A 146 -14.37 15.98 -9.06
N VAL A 147 -13.39 15.11 -8.79
CA VAL A 147 -12.33 14.75 -9.73
C VAL A 147 -12.77 13.55 -10.58
N ASP A 148 -12.52 13.59 -11.87
CA ASP A 148 -12.72 12.40 -12.73
C ASP A 148 -11.63 11.37 -12.46
N LEU A 149 -12.01 10.23 -11.88
CA LEU A 149 -11.15 9.13 -11.46
C LEU A 149 -11.40 7.84 -12.25
N THR A 150 -12.06 7.95 -13.41
CA THR A 150 -12.43 6.78 -14.25
C THR A 150 -11.25 6.21 -15.00
N GLY A 151 -10.28 7.04 -15.39
CA GLY A 151 -9.03 6.64 -16.06
C GLY A 151 -7.95 6.09 -15.12
N PRO A 152 -6.70 5.96 -15.62
CA PRO A 152 -5.55 5.57 -14.79
C PRO A 152 -5.26 6.61 -13.70
N VAL A 153 -5.00 6.17 -12.47
CA VAL A 153 -4.75 7.05 -11.31
C VAL A 153 -3.52 6.57 -10.54
N ALA A 154 -2.66 7.51 -10.19
CA ALA A 154 -1.64 7.36 -9.16
C ALA A 154 -2.05 8.19 -7.93
N LEU A 155 -2.55 7.52 -6.90
CA LEU A 155 -2.97 8.12 -5.64
C LEU A 155 -1.75 8.37 -4.77
N ILE A 156 -1.42 9.64 -4.52
CA ILE A 156 -0.27 10.04 -3.70
C ILE A 156 -0.74 10.38 -2.29
N ILE A 157 -0.19 9.67 -1.32
CA ILE A 157 -0.53 9.79 0.10
C ILE A 157 0.68 10.36 0.83
N GLY A 158 0.46 11.34 1.66
CA GLY A 158 1.51 12.01 2.42
C GLY A 158 1.86 11.30 3.72
N ASN A 159 3.01 11.67 4.27
CA ASN A 159 3.45 11.29 5.61
C ASN A 159 2.37 11.59 6.67
N GLU A 160 2.28 10.76 7.69
CA GLU A 160 1.24 10.81 8.74
C GLU A 160 1.24 12.13 9.52
N THR A 161 2.41 12.72 9.72
CA THR A 161 2.59 13.95 10.51
C THR A 161 2.66 15.19 9.62
N PHE A 162 3.44 15.12 8.54
CA PHE A 162 3.77 16.29 7.70
C PHE A 162 2.94 16.38 6.42
N GLY A 163 2.16 15.36 6.10
CA GLY A 163 1.44 15.26 4.84
C GLY A 163 2.39 15.11 3.65
N LEU A 164 1.92 15.50 2.48
CA LEU A 164 2.71 15.47 1.25
C LEU A 164 3.94 16.37 1.36
N SER A 165 5.09 15.90 0.87
CA SER A 165 6.28 16.72 0.69
C SER A 165 6.02 17.85 -0.30
N LYS A 166 6.85 18.90 -0.22
CA LYS A 166 6.79 20.03 -1.17
C LYS A 166 6.93 19.51 -2.61
N ALA A 167 7.86 18.58 -2.85
CA ALA A 167 8.06 18.00 -4.16
C ALA A 167 6.79 17.37 -4.73
N TRP A 168 6.04 16.60 -3.94
CA TRP A 168 4.78 16.03 -4.38
C TRP A 168 3.68 17.08 -4.57
N LYS A 169 3.56 18.06 -3.67
CA LYS A 169 2.57 19.15 -3.80
C LYS A 169 2.72 19.93 -5.10
N GLU A 170 3.96 20.13 -5.56
CA GLU A 170 4.28 20.85 -6.79
C GLU A 170 4.14 20.00 -8.06
N ARG A 171 4.12 18.69 -7.94
CA ARG A 171 4.12 17.74 -9.07
C ARG A 171 2.82 16.96 -9.24
N CYS A 172 1.90 17.01 -8.28
CA CYS A 172 0.58 16.45 -8.46
C CYS A 172 -0.20 17.25 -9.50
N ASP A 173 -0.91 16.54 -10.38
CA ASP A 173 -1.81 17.17 -11.35
C ASP A 173 -3.02 17.79 -10.64
N VAL A 174 -3.49 17.11 -9.57
CA VAL A 174 -4.61 17.56 -8.72
C VAL A 174 -4.26 17.32 -7.25
N LEU A 175 -4.60 18.28 -6.39
CA LEU A 175 -4.60 18.11 -4.92
C LEU A 175 -6.05 18.07 -4.44
N ALA A 176 -6.50 16.87 -4.08
CA ALA A 176 -7.86 16.66 -3.60
C ALA A 176 -7.91 16.52 -2.08
N ARG A 177 -9.07 16.85 -1.52
CA ARG A 177 -9.40 16.65 -0.10
C ARG A 177 -10.59 15.70 0.06
N ILE A 178 -10.60 15.00 1.17
CA ILE A 178 -11.79 14.33 1.68
C ILE A 178 -12.56 15.36 2.51
N PRO A 179 -13.83 15.66 2.20
CA PRO A 179 -14.63 16.58 3.02
C PRO A 179 -14.75 16.05 4.46
N ILE A 180 -14.40 16.89 5.43
CA ILE A 180 -14.55 16.60 6.86
C ILE A 180 -15.54 17.61 7.43
N PHE A 181 -16.60 17.11 8.06
CA PHE A 181 -17.71 17.92 8.59
C PHE A 181 -17.68 18.06 10.12
N GLY A 182 -16.79 17.33 10.77
CA GLY A 182 -16.63 17.32 12.23
C GLY A 182 -15.45 18.16 12.73
N ALA A 183 -15.12 18.02 14.01
CA ALA A 183 -13.99 18.73 14.65
C ALA A 183 -12.60 18.15 14.32
N ALA A 184 -12.52 16.98 13.69
CA ALA A 184 -11.25 16.38 13.31
C ALA A 184 -10.58 17.21 12.21
N SER A 185 -9.30 17.51 12.37
CA SER A 185 -8.49 18.23 11.36
C SER A 185 -7.99 17.33 10.24
N SER A 186 -7.95 16.02 10.48
CA SER A 186 -7.45 15.01 9.52
C SER A 186 -7.97 13.62 9.89
N LEU A 187 -7.79 12.67 9.00
CA LEU A 187 -8.05 11.25 9.21
C LEU A 187 -6.73 10.49 9.33
N ASN A 188 -6.76 9.33 9.99
CA ASN A 188 -5.67 8.37 9.89
C ASN A 188 -5.37 8.08 8.42
N VAL A 189 -4.10 7.95 8.07
CA VAL A 189 -3.65 7.78 6.69
C VAL A 189 -4.24 6.55 6.01
N GLY A 190 -4.36 5.42 6.71
CA GLY A 190 -4.99 4.21 6.18
C GLY A 190 -6.49 4.41 5.92
N CYS A 191 -7.20 5.13 6.81
CA CYS A 191 -8.61 5.49 6.61
C CYS A 191 -8.77 6.43 5.41
N ALA A 192 -7.97 7.48 5.32
CA ALA A 192 -7.99 8.41 4.19
C ALA A 192 -7.73 7.70 2.86
N THR A 193 -6.71 6.82 2.84
CA THR A 193 -6.41 6.00 1.65
C THR A 193 -7.58 5.13 1.25
N SER A 194 -8.21 4.44 2.21
CA SER A 194 -9.36 3.57 1.93
C SER A 194 -10.54 4.32 1.34
N ILE A 195 -10.81 5.53 1.83
CA ILE A 195 -11.88 6.40 1.30
C ILE A 195 -11.56 6.82 -0.15
N CYS A 196 -10.31 7.25 -0.41
CA CYS A 196 -9.91 7.65 -1.76
C CYS A 196 -9.98 6.48 -2.74
N LEU A 197 -9.48 5.31 -2.36
CA LEU A 197 -9.54 4.11 -3.19
C LEU A 197 -10.98 3.63 -3.43
N TYR A 198 -11.84 3.72 -2.42
CA TYR A 198 -13.26 3.44 -2.57
C TYR A 198 -13.93 4.40 -3.57
N GLU A 199 -13.63 5.69 -3.48
CA GLU A 199 -14.19 6.69 -4.41
C GLU A 199 -13.76 6.41 -5.86
N ILE A 200 -12.48 6.08 -6.09
CA ILE A 200 -11.99 5.66 -7.40
C ILE A 200 -12.76 4.43 -7.91
N ALA A 201 -12.89 3.41 -7.07
CA ALA A 201 -13.61 2.19 -7.43
C ALA A 201 -15.10 2.46 -7.71
N ARG A 202 -15.74 3.32 -6.92
CA ARG A 202 -17.15 3.73 -7.08
C ARG A 202 -17.40 4.42 -8.43
N GLN A 203 -16.53 5.37 -8.79
CA GLN A 203 -16.66 6.08 -10.08
C GLN A 203 -16.50 5.11 -11.26
N ARG A 204 -15.49 4.23 -11.21
CA ARG A 204 -15.24 3.23 -12.26
C ARG A 204 -16.38 2.23 -12.41
N ALA A 205 -17.01 1.82 -11.29
CA ALA A 205 -18.17 0.94 -11.35
C ALA A 205 -19.39 1.61 -12.01
N ASN A 206 -19.56 2.91 -11.82
CA ASN A 206 -20.65 3.69 -12.42
C ASN A 206 -20.40 4.07 -13.87
N GLY A 207 -19.13 4.23 -14.28
CA GLY A 207 -18.75 4.55 -15.66
C GLY A 207 -18.78 3.35 -16.64
N LYS A 208 -18.94 2.13 -16.12
CA LYS A 208 -19.06 0.89 -16.92
C LYS A 208 -20.50 0.52 -17.30
N LYS A 209 -21.46 1.45 -17.17
CA LYS A 209 -22.86 1.25 -17.57
C LYS A 209 -23.11 1.73 -18.99
#